data_1efdd1475450c1cd7598679e32f40ab2
#
_entry.id   1efdd1475450c1cd7598679e32f40ab2
#
_cell.length_a   1.000
_cell.length_b   1.000
_cell.length_c   1.000
_cell.angle_alpha   90.00
_cell.angle_beta   90.00
_cell.angle_gamma   90.00
#
_symmetry.space_group_name_H-M   'P 1'
#
loop_
_entity.id
_entity.type
_entity.pdbx_description
1 polymer ?
#
loop_
_entity_poly.entity_id
_entity_poly.type
_entity_poly.pdbx_seq_one_letter_code
_entity_poly.pdbx_strand_id
1 'polypeptide(L)'
;MTVDEIVQRVGERSRLLSSGMPVSKPPLGSDFSLNGVIPTPTSFRPAAVLVPLVRREPGITVLLTQRTEDMPSHAGQIAFPGGRTQQEDADAKATALRETEEEVGLSRTFVQVIGEVDPYRTGTGYEITPVVGIVTPGFTIHADPREVADVFEVPLAHFLDERNHRIDSRVWQGRERRYYAMPYGDRYIWGATAGMLKNLHFVLNGG
;
A
#
# COMPACT_ATOMS: atom_id res chain seq x y z
N MET A 1 -14.54 -13.27 1.27
CA MET A 1 -14.32 -12.58 -0.03
C MET A 1 -13.47 -13.48 -0.91
N THR A 2 -13.93 -13.76 -2.11
CA THR A 2 -13.22 -14.60 -3.09
C THR A 2 -12.22 -13.78 -3.92
N VAL A 3 -11.30 -14.47 -4.61
CA VAL A 3 -10.36 -13.79 -5.54
C VAL A 3 -11.13 -13.09 -6.66
N ASP A 4 -12.18 -13.69 -7.19
CA ASP A 4 -12.96 -13.12 -8.30
C ASP A 4 -13.69 -11.83 -7.88
N GLU A 5 -14.24 -11.78 -6.66
CA GLU A 5 -14.82 -10.55 -6.10
C GLU A 5 -13.77 -9.43 -5.96
N ILE A 6 -12.55 -9.76 -5.54
CA ILE A 6 -11.45 -8.80 -5.44
C ILE A 6 -11.07 -8.28 -6.82
N VAL A 7 -10.86 -9.18 -7.78
CA VAL A 7 -10.51 -8.83 -9.18
C VAL A 7 -11.55 -7.91 -9.78
N GLN A 8 -12.84 -8.23 -9.60
CA GLN A 8 -13.91 -7.39 -10.08
C GLN A 8 -13.88 -5.99 -9.49
N ARG A 9 -13.87 -5.87 -8.15
CA ARG A 9 -13.95 -4.57 -7.44
C ARG A 9 -12.73 -3.69 -7.70
N VAL A 10 -11.54 -4.26 -7.64
CA VAL A 10 -10.30 -3.52 -7.96
C VAL A 10 -10.27 -3.11 -9.42
N GLY A 11 -10.67 -4.01 -10.36
CA GLY A 11 -10.73 -3.71 -11.78
C GLY A 11 -11.74 -2.62 -12.12
N GLU A 12 -12.90 -2.57 -11.45
CA GLU A 12 -13.88 -1.51 -11.58
C GLU A 12 -13.31 -0.17 -11.11
N ARG A 13 -12.67 -0.13 -9.93
CA ARG A 13 -12.05 1.07 -9.40
C ARG A 13 -10.93 1.59 -10.31
N SER A 14 -10.05 0.72 -10.77
CA SER A 14 -8.94 1.05 -11.67
C SER A 14 -9.44 1.66 -12.99
N ARG A 15 -10.53 1.14 -13.56
CA ARG A 15 -11.15 1.73 -14.77
C ARG A 15 -11.72 3.12 -14.51
N LEU A 16 -12.35 3.35 -13.36
CA LEU A 16 -12.86 4.67 -12.97
C LEU A 16 -11.72 5.67 -12.83
N LEU A 17 -10.61 5.31 -12.19
CA LEU A 17 -9.43 6.17 -12.07
C LEU A 17 -8.85 6.53 -13.44
N SER A 18 -8.75 5.55 -14.34
CA SER A 18 -8.23 5.76 -15.71
C SER A 18 -9.14 6.61 -16.60
N SER A 19 -10.45 6.62 -16.33
CA SER A 19 -11.42 7.40 -17.11
C SER A 19 -11.43 8.89 -16.78
N GLY A 20 -10.77 9.30 -15.69
CA GLY A 20 -10.81 10.68 -15.20
C GLY A 20 -12.19 11.11 -14.68
N MET A 21 -13.13 10.19 -14.52
CA MET A 21 -14.46 10.50 -13.98
C MET A 21 -14.35 10.84 -12.49
N PRO A 22 -15.12 11.83 -12.02
CA PRO A 22 -15.14 12.15 -10.60
C PRO A 22 -15.65 10.94 -9.82
N VAL A 23 -14.84 10.48 -8.88
CA VAL A 23 -15.20 9.39 -7.99
C VAL A 23 -16.17 9.93 -6.94
N SER A 24 -17.28 9.24 -6.71
CA SER A 24 -18.43 9.71 -5.91
C SER A 24 -18.12 9.96 -4.42
N LYS A 25 -16.95 9.52 -3.94
CA LYS A 25 -16.41 9.87 -2.62
C LYS A 25 -14.93 10.21 -2.77
N PRO A 26 -14.45 11.29 -2.12
CA PRO A 26 -13.03 11.63 -2.17
C PRO A 26 -12.21 10.46 -1.65
N PRO A 27 -11.09 10.13 -2.30
CA PRO A 27 -10.20 9.10 -1.83
C PRO A 27 -9.77 9.43 -0.39
N LEU A 28 -9.75 8.42 0.48
CA LEU A 28 -9.17 8.54 1.83
C LEU A 28 -7.64 8.74 1.78
N GLY A 29 -7.14 9.12 0.59
CA GLY A 29 -5.79 8.93 0.10
C GLY A 29 -4.79 10.02 0.48
N SER A 30 -4.75 10.53 1.72
CA SER A 30 -3.62 11.38 2.11
C SER A 30 -3.42 11.51 3.61
N ASP A 31 -2.17 11.78 4.01
CA ASP A 31 -1.84 12.23 5.38
C ASP A 31 -2.57 13.53 5.75
N PHE A 32 -3.08 14.26 4.77
CA PHE A 32 -3.72 15.56 4.92
C PHE A 32 -5.21 15.43 5.27
N SER A 33 -5.88 14.39 4.82
CA SER A 33 -7.33 14.20 4.99
C SER A 33 -7.75 14.13 6.46
N LEU A 34 -6.94 13.53 7.34
CA LEU A 34 -7.20 13.45 8.77
C LEU A 34 -6.83 14.73 9.53
N ASN A 35 -6.01 15.60 8.95
CA ASN A 35 -5.41 16.74 9.63
C ASN A 35 -5.93 18.08 9.12
N GLY A 36 -6.87 18.08 8.18
CA GLY A 36 -7.47 19.31 7.61
C GLY A 36 -6.45 20.22 6.90
N VAL A 37 -5.30 19.67 6.53
CA VAL A 37 -4.22 20.43 5.88
C VAL A 37 -4.29 20.24 4.39
N ILE A 38 -4.34 21.34 3.65
CA ILE A 38 -4.20 21.31 2.18
C ILE A 38 -2.70 21.09 1.88
N PRO A 39 -2.36 20.13 1.01
CA PRO A 39 -0.96 19.89 0.66
C PRO A 39 -0.31 21.16 0.09
N THR A 40 0.85 21.49 0.61
CA THR A 40 1.65 22.63 0.13
C THR A 40 2.78 22.25 -0.84
N PRO A 41 3.05 21.04 -1.28
CA PRO A 41 3.79 20.91 -2.52
C PRO A 41 2.82 21.10 -3.68
N THR A 42 3.16 22.02 -4.57
CA THR A 42 2.51 22.17 -5.90
C THR A 42 2.81 21.01 -6.83
N SER A 43 3.80 20.15 -6.47
CA SER A 43 4.16 18.92 -7.18
C SER A 43 4.54 17.82 -6.20
N PHE A 44 4.03 16.61 -6.45
CA PHE A 44 4.42 15.39 -5.74
C PHE A 44 5.36 14.56 -6.61
N ARG A 45 6.30 13.88 -5.96
CA ARG A 45 7.17 12.91 -6.63
C ARG A 45 6.42 11.60 -6.80
N PRO A 46 6.36 11.04 -8.02
CA PRO A 46 5.67 9.78 -8.25
C PRO A 46 6.41 8.61 -7.58
N ALA A 47 5.62 7.71 -7.01
CA ALA A 47 6.07 6.45 -6.46
C ALA A 47 4.97 5.39 -6.67
N ALA A 48 5.34 4.12 -6.61
CA ALA A 48 4.36 3.05 -6.65
C ALA A 48 4.75 1.92 -5.69
N VAL A 49 3.75 1.26 -5.15
CA VAL A 49 3.91 0.08 -4.30
C VAL A 49 3.07 -1.07 -4.84
N LEU A 50 3.56 -2.28 -4.69
CA LEU A 50 2.72 -3.45 -4.90
C LEU A 50 1.93 -3.72 -3.63
N VAL A 51 0.64 -3.96 -3.76
CA VAL A 51 -0.23 -4.54 -2.73
C VAL A 51 -0.38 -6.03 -3.04
N PRO A 52 0.50 -6.89 -2.52
CA PRO A 52 0.54 -8.30 -2.89
C PRO A 52 -0.50 -9.07 -2.10
N LEU A 53 -1.54 -9.54 -2.78
CA LEU A 53 -2.57 -10.40 -2.25
C LEU A 53 -2.22 -11.86 -2.53
N VAL A 54 -1.61 -12.53 -1.57
CA VAL A 54 -1.09 -13.88 -1.72
C VAL A 54 -2.21 -14.90 -1.50
N ARG A 55 -2.38 -15.80 -2.46
CA ARG A 55 -3.33 -16.93 -2.32
C ARG A 55 -2.79 -17.93 -1.33
N ARG A 56 -3.47 -18.12 -0.20
CA ARG A 56 -3.15 -19.10 0.84
C ARG A 56 -4.38 -19.93 1.19
N GLU A 57 -4.19 -21.06 1.78
CA GLU A 57 -5.24 -21.80 2.48
C GLU A 57 -5.15 -21.47 3.98
N PRO A 58 -6.23 -21.05 4.64
CA PRO A 58 -7.63 -21.04 4.18
C PRO A 58 -8.08 -19.72 3.53
N GLY A 59 -7.21 -18.77 3.18
CA GLY A 59 -7.64 -17.49 2.64
C GLY A 59 -6.49 -16.63 2.10
N ILE A 60 -6.82 -15.42 1.70
CA ILE A 60 -5.86 -14.47 1.12
C ILE A 60 -5.13 -13.76 2.24
N THR A 61 -3.82 -13.58 2.08
CA THR A 61 -2.98 -12.76 2.93
C THR A 61 -2.41 -11.56 2.17
N VAL A 62 -2.00 -10.54 2.89
CA VAL A 62 -1.30 -9.37 2.38
C VAL A 62 0.16 -9.47 2.79
N LEU A 63 1.08 -9.48 1.83
CA LEU A 63 2.50 -9.47 2.10
C LEU A 63 2.98 -8.05 2.38
N LEU A 64 3.74 -7.89 3.46
CA LEU A 64 4.31 -6.63 3.92
C LEU A 64 5.79 -6.81 4.24
N THR A 65 6.53 -5.72 4.18
CA THR A 65 7.94 -5.64 4.57
C THR A 65 8.11 -4.81 5.84
N GLN A 66 9.13 -5.10 6.62
CA GLN A 66 9.65 -4.21 7.66
C GLN A 66 11.00 -3.68 7.21
N ARG A 67 11.14 -2.36 7.16
CA ARG A 67 12.40 -1.70 6.79
C ARG A 67 13.44 -1.89 7.87
N THR A 68 14.73 -1.90 7.47
CA THR A 68 15.83 -1.96 8.45
C THR A 68 15.89 -0.68 9.29
N GLU A 69 16.44 -0.78 10.50
CA GLU A 69 16.63 0.37 11.39
C GLU A 69 17.73 1.34 10.88
N ASP A 70 18.62 0.87 9.99
CA ASP A 70 19.73 1.65 9.43
C ASP A 70 19.30 2.52 8.24
N MET A 71 18.04 2.43 7.81
CA MET A 71 17.56 3.22 6.67
C MET A 71 17.52 4.71 7.03
N PRO A 72 17.97 5.60 6.12
CA PRO A 72 18.00 7.06 6.36
C PRO A 72 16.61 7.67 6.52
N SER A 73 15.56 6.96 6.08
CA SER A 73 14.17 7.40 6.23
C SER A 73 13.27 6.21 6.48
N HIS A 74 12.23 6.41 7.30
CA HIS A 74 11.22 5.38 7.59
C HIS A 74 11.81 4.10 8.21
N ALA A 75 12.91 4.23 8.99
CA ALA A 75 13.56 3.14 9.70
C ALA A 75 12.56 2.34 10.54
N GLY A 76 12.63 1.02 10.47
CA GLY A 76 11.77 0.08 11.21
C GLY A 76 10.29 0.08 10.80
N GLN A 77 9.87 0.93 9.85
CA GLN A 77 8.46 1.01 9.47
C GLN A 77 8.02 -0.18 8.61
N ILE A 78 6.76 -0.56 8.80
CA ILE A 78 6.12 -1.58 7.97
C ILE A 78 5.51 -0.91 6.74
N ALA A 79 5.81 -1.47 5.57
CA ALA A 79 5.38 -0.93 4.28
C ALA A 79 4.98 -2.04 3.30
N PHE A 80 4.29 -1.66 2.26
CA PHE A 80 4.25 -2.45 1.03
C PHE A 80 5.61 -2.38 0.32
N PRO A 81 6.06 -3.43 -0.37
CA PRO A 81 7.23 -3.35 -1.23
C PRO A 81 6.97 -2.33 -2.36
N GLY A 82 7.95 -1.47 -2.62
CA GLY A 82 7.81 -0.42 -3.62
C GLY A 82 8.71 0.79 -3.37
N GLY A 83 8.72 1.69 -4.33
CA GLY A 83 9.62 2.83 -4.29
C GLY A 83 9.31 3.92 -5.30
N ARG A 84 10.32 4.71 -5.64
CA ARG A 84 10.20 5.84 -6.55
C ARG A 84 10.10 5.38 -8.00
N THR A 85 9.24 6.05 -8.76
CA THR A 85 9.23 5.88 -10.22
C THR A 85 10.54 6.40 -10.80
N GLN A 86 11.17 5.57 -11.61
CA GLN A 86 12.37 5.90 -12.39
C GLN A 86 11.97 6.29 -13.83
N GLN A 87 12.89 6.90 -14.56
CA GLN A 87 12.62 7.36 -15.92
C GLN A 87 12.34 6.20 -16.88
N GLU A 88 12.92 5.04 -16.59
CA GLU A 88 12.81 3.80 -17.36
C GLU A 88 11.51 3.05 -17.10
N ASP A 89 10.81 3.37 -16.01
CA ASP A 89 9.53 2.74 -15.67
C ASP A 89 8.44 3.26 -16.62
N ALA A 90 7.80 2.36 -17.34
CA ALA A 90 6.76 2.72 -18.30
C ALA A 90 5.48 3.28 -17.61
N ASP A 91 5.19 2.79 -16.40
CA ASP A 91 4.02 3.15 -15.60
C ASP A 91 4.21 2.75 -14.12
N ALA A 92 3.21 3.03 -13.29
CA ALA A 92 3.22 2.67 -11.88
C ALA A 92 3.32 1.15 -11.64
N LYS A 93 2.80 0.33 -12.56
CA LYS A 93 2.88 -1.14 -12.46
C LYS A 93 4.32 -1.60 -12.66
N ALA A 94 5.03 -1.01 -13.64
CA ALA A 94 6.44 -1.30 -13.88
C ALA A 94 7.27 -0.95 -12.64
N THR A 95 7.07 0.23 -12.05
CA THR A 95 7.72 0.65 -10.80
C THR A 95 7.46 -0.34 -9.66
N ALA A 96 6.18 -0.65 -9.39
CA ALA A 96 5.80 -1.51 -8.27
C ALA A 96 6.39 -2.93 -8.40
N LEU A 97 6.38 -3.49 -9.61
CA LEU A 97 6.93 -4.83 -9.86
C LEU A 97 8.45 -4.84 -9.77
N ARG A 98 9.14 -3.83 -10.33
CA ARG A 98 10.61 -3.72 -10.27
C ARG A 98 11.09 -3.60 -8.83
N GLU A 99 10.56 -2.66 -8.08
CA GLU A 99 10.90 -2.43 -6.67
C GLU A 99 10.63 -3.70 -5.81
N THR A 100 9.50 -4.39 -6.07
CA THR A 100 9.19 -5.64 -5.38
C THR A 100 10.20 -6.75 -5.69
N GLU A 101 10.65 -6.87 -6.94
CA GLU A 101 11.71 -7.82 -7.30
C GLU A 101 13.04 -7.45 -6.64
N GLU A 102 13.39 -6.16 -6.58
CA GLU A 102 14.63 -5.65 -5.97
C GLU A 102 14.62 -5.82 -4.44
N GLU A 103 13.54 -5.42 -3.75
CA GLU A 103 13.45 -5.43 -2.28
C GLU A 103 13.27 -6.83 -1.69
N VAL A 104 12.41 -7.66 -2.29
CA VAL A 104 12.00 -8.95 -1.68
C VAL A 104 12.24 -10.17 -2.57
N GLY A 105 12.72 -10.00 -3.80
CA GLY A 105 12.98 -11.10 -4.73
C GLY A 105 11.73 -11.81 -5.24
N LEU A 106 10.54 -11.24 -5.05
CA LEU A 106 9.30 -11.78 -5.58
C LEU A 106 9.23 -11.54 -7.09
N SER A 107 9.47 -12.58 -7.89
CA SER A 107 9.42 -12.46 -9.34
C SER A 107 8.01 -12.07 -9.83
N ARG A 108 7.96 -11.10 -10.75
CA ARG A 108 6.71 -10.65 -11.39
C ARG A 108 5.93 -11.78 -12.08
N THR A 109 6.57 -12.89 -12.41
CA THR A 109 5.89 -14.05 -13.01
C THR A 109 4.87 -14.71 -12.09
N PHE A 110 4.99 -14.51 -10.76
CA PHE A 110 4.03 -14.95 -9.77
C PHE A 110 2.91 -13.93 -9.51
N VAL A 111 2.99 -12.72 -10.09
CA VAL A 111 2.09 -11.60 -9.80
C VAL A 111 1.17 -11.33 -10.99
N GLN A 112 -0.12 -11.56 -10.80
CA GLN A 112 -1.16 -11.09 -11.71
C GLN A 112 -1.63 -9.70 -11.24
N VAL A 113 -1.18 -8.62 -11.89
CA VAL A 113 -1.70 -7.28 -11.62
C VAL A 113 -3.17 -7.21 -12.05
N ILE A 114 -4.03 -6.79 -11.12
CA ILE A 114 -5.50 -6.72 -11.32
C ILE A 114 -6.02 -5.29 -11.41
N GLY A 115 -5.21 -4.29 -11.06
CA GLY A 115 -5.55 -2.88 -11.18
C GLY A 115 -4.82 -2.01 -10.16
N GLU A 116 -5.23 -0.76 -10.12
CA GLU A 116 -4.74 0.25 -9.18
C GLU A 116 -5.91 0.73 -8.31
N VAL A 117 -5.59 1.14 -7.09
CA VAL A 117 -6.53 1.86 -6.24
C VAL A 117 -6.05 3.29 -6.05
N ASP A 118 -6.87 4.12 -5.39
CA ASP A 118 -6.62 5.56 -5.32
C ASP A 118 -5.21 5.90 -4.83
N PRO A 119 -4.52 6.83 -5.50
CA PRO A 119 -3.20 7.29 -5.10
C PRO A 119 -3.21 7.89 -3.69
N TYR A 120 -2.13 7.68 -2.95
CA TYR A 120 -1.95 8.20 -1.60
C TYR A 120 -0.89 9.30 -1.57
N ARG A 121 -1.26 10.50 -1.09
CA ARG A 121 -0.35 11.64 -0.95
C ARG A 121 0.22 11.72 0.44
N THR A 122 1.54 11.64 0.54
CA THR A 122 2.27 11.68 1.81
C THR A 122 2.67 13.10 2.19
N GLY A 123 2.80 13.35 3.50
CA GLY A 123 3.37 14.58 4.04
C GLY A 123 4.84 14.80 3.66
N THR A 124 5.53 13.76 3.15
CA THR A 124 6.92 13.82 2.67
C THR A 124 7.05 14.18 1.19
N GLY A 125 5.93 14.49 0.52
CA GLY A 125 5.90 14.98 -0.87
C GLY A 125 5.91 13.88 -1.93
N TYR A 126 5.39 12.70 -1.62
CA TYR A 126 5.16 11.63 -2.59
C TYR A 126 3.68 11.46 -2.89
N GLU A 127 3.38 11.14 -4.15
CA GLU A 127 2.12 10.55 -4.57
C GLU A 127 2.40 9.08 -4.90
N ILE A 128 1.85 8.19 -4.09
CA ILE A 128 2.09 6.75 -4.17
C ILE A 128 0.88 6.10 -4.84
N THR A 129 1.11 5.40 -5.94
CA THR A 129 0.08 4.58 -6.61
C THR A 129 0.12 3.16 -6.07
N PRO A 130 -0.92 2.69 -5.35
CA PRO A 130 -1.01 1.29 -4.93
C PRO A 130 -1.48 0.42 -6.09
N VAL A 131 -0.61 -0.46 -6.54
CA VAL A 131 -0.86 -1.46 -7.59
C VAL A 131 -1.25 -2.77 -6.91
N VAL A 132 -2.45 -3.27 -7.17
CA VAL A 132 -2.93 -4.51 -6.55
C VAL A 132 -2.60 -5.71 -7.43
N GLY A 133 -1.95 -6.70 -6.85
CA GLY A 133 -1.57 -7.93 -7.54
C GLY A 133 -1.99 -9.18 -6.77
N ILE A 134 -2.60 -10.15 -7.48
CA ILE A 134 -2.81 -11.50 -6.95
C ILE A 134 -1.51 -12.29 -7.12
N VAL A 135 -1.00 -12.82 -6.02
CA VAL A 135 0.26 -13.58 -6.01
C VAL A 135 -0.05 -15.07 -5.91
N THR A 136 0.45 -15.83 -6.89
CA THR A 136 0.33 -17.30 -6.91
C THR A 136 1.38 -17.90 -5.98
N PRO A 137 1.05 -18.89 -5.14
CA PRO A 137 2.00 -19.60 -4.30
C PRO A 137 3.11 -20.32 -5.10
N GLY A 138 4.22 -20.65 -4.43
CA GLY A 138 5.35 -21.34 -5.02
C GLY A 138 6.56 -20.45 -5.26
N PHE A 139 6.46 -19.16 -4.92
CA PHE A 139 7.60 -18.23 -4.91
C PHE A 139 8.48 -18.43 -3.67
N THR A 140 9.72 -17.98 -3.79
CA THR A 140 10.68 -17.86 -2.67
C THR A 140 11.01 -16.39 -2.47
N ILE A 141 11.05 -15.95 -1.23
CA ILE A 141 11.46 -14.59 -0.87
C ILE A 141 12.98 -14.55 -0.69
N HIS A 142 13.61 -13.56 -1.29
CA HIS A 142 15.01 -13.22 -1.16
C HIS A 142 15.14 -11.72 -0.87
N ALA A 143 14.85 -11.34 0.37
CA ALA A 143 14.88 -9.94 0.78
C ALA A 143 16.30 -9.36 0.72
N ASP A 144 16.42 -8.12 0.24
CA ASP A 144 17.69 -7.38 0.34
C ASP A 144 17.89 -6.94 1.80
N PRO A 145 18.89 -7.50 2.51
CA PRO A 145 19.10 -7.23 3.93
C PRO A 145 19.53 -5.78 4.22
N ARG A 146 19.87 -5.00 3.20
CA ARG A 146 20.20 -3.57 3.35
C ARG A 146 18.95 -2.71 3.52
N GLU A 147 17.80 -3.16 2.99
CA GLU A 147 16.55 -2.39 2.99
C GLU A 147 15.45 -3.07 3.81
N VAL A 148 15.40 -4.39 3.81
CA VAL A 148 14.30 -5.18 4.39
C VAL A 148 14.82 -6.06 5.52
N ALA A 149 14.38 -5.77 6.74
CA ALA A 149 14.69 -6.55 7.94
C ALA A 149 13.83 -7.80 8.05
N ASP A 150 12.57 -7.74 7.58
CA ASP A 150 11.63 -8.85 7.66
C ASP A 150 10.56 -8.75 6.57
N VAL A 151 10.06 -9.92 6.13
CA VAL A 151 8.93 -10.06 5.21
C VAL A 151 7.91 -10.99 5.84
N PHE A 152 6.68 -10.53 5.97
CA PHE A 152 5.63 -11.28 6.64
C PHE A 152 4.27 -11.11 5.96
N GLU A 153 3.33 -11.95 6.32
CA GLU A 153 1.98 -11.93 5.77
C GLU A 153 0.94 -11.72 6.87
N VAL A 154 -0.06 -10.91 6.57
CA VAL A 154 -1.21 -10.66 7.43
C VAL A 154 -2.49 -11.11 6.71
N PRO A 155 -3.40 -11.85 7.34
CA PRO A 155 -4.67 -12.20 6.71
C PRO A 155 -5.41 -10.97 6.19
N LEU A 156 -5.85 -10.97 4.90
CA LEU A 156 -6.62 -9.87 4.33
C LEU A 156 -7.87 -9.58 5.18
N ALA A 157 -8.50 -10.60 5.75
CA ALA A 157 -9.65 -10.46 6.63
C ALA A 157 -9.40 -9.54 7.82
N HIS A 158 -8.14 -9.47 8.33
CA HIS A 158 -7.78 -8.55 9.40
C HIS A 158 -7.94 -7.09 8.97
N PHE A 159 -7.53 -6.75 7.75
CA PHE A 159 -7.65 -5.40 7.19
C PHE A 159 -9.06 -5.07 6.71
N LEU A 160 -9.91 -6.07 6.49
CA LEU A 160 -11.31 -5.87 6.13
C LEU A 160 -12.22 -5.72 7.35
N ASP A 161 -11.75 -6.00 8.54
CA ASP A 161 -12.49 -5.83 9.79
C ASP A 161 -12.25 -4.42 10.35
N GLU A 162 -13.27 -3.56 10.32
CA GLU A 162 -13.18 -2.17 10.80
C GLU A 162 -12.83 -2.06 12.29
N ARG A 163 -13.04 -3.10 13.09
CA ARG A 163 -12.64 -3.13 14.51
C ARG A 163 -11.12 -3.03 14.70
N ASN A 164 -10.35 -3.38 13.68
CA ASN A 164 -8.89 -3.27 13.66
C ASN A 164 -8.39 -1.91 13.16
N HIS A 165 -9.29 -1.05 12.66
CA HIS A 165 -8.93 0.28 12.18
C HIS A 165 -8.94 1.28 13.33
N ARG A 166 -7.81 1.97 13.51
CA ARG A 166 -7.64 3.01 14.53
C ARG A 166 -7.22 4.32 13.90
N ILE A 167 -7.49 5.41 14.58
CA ILE A 167 -6.90 6.72 14.32
C ILE A 167 -6.10 7.04 15.57
N ASP A 168 -4.79 7.02 15.43
CA ASP A 168 -3.85 7.40 16.48
C ASP A 168 -3.29 8.79 16.17
N SER A 169 -2.61 9.41 17.15
CA SER A 169 -1.99 10.71 16.96
C SER A 169 -0.61 10.76 17.62
N ARG A 170 0.24 11.65 17.11
CA ARG A 170 1.51 12.01 17.71
C ARG A 170 1.82 13.48 17.52
N VAL A 171 2.58 14.07 18.42
CA VAL A 171 3.10 15.42 18.22
C VAL A 171 4.32 15.35 17.29
N TRP A 172 4.26 16.11 16.20
CA TRP A 172 5.35 16.28 15.24
C TRP A 172 5.53 17.76 14.94
N GLN A 173 6.74 18.28 15.16
CA GLN A 173 7.07 19.71 14.99
C GLN A 173 6.10 20.65 15.72
N GLY A 174 5.73 20.29 16.96
CA GLY A 174 4.81 21.07 17.80
C GLY A 174 3.34 21.02 17.41
N ARG A 175 2.94 20.19 16.45
CA ARG A 175 1.54 20.00 16.03
C ARG A 175 1.13 18.56 16.20
N GLU A 176 -0.09 18.32 16.68
CA GLU A 176 -0.68 17.01 16.69
C GLU A 176 -0.97 16.58 15.25
N ARG A 177 -0.53 15.38 14.91
CA ARG A 177 -0.80 14.73 13.60
C ARG A 177 -1.49 13.40 13.83
N ARG A 178 -2.65 13.26 13.24
CA ARG A 178 -3.48 12.04 13.25
C ARG A 178 -3.13 11.17 12.05
N TYR A 179 -3.15 9.87 12.25
CA TYR A 179 -2.85 8.89 11.20
C TYR A 179 -3.64 7.59 11.43
N TYR A 180 -3.84 6.84 10.37
CA TYR A 180 -4.44 5.50 10.47
C TYR A 180 -3.43 4.51 11.03
N ALA A 181 -3.92 3.56 11.85
CA ALA A 181 -3.17 2.42 12.34
C ALA A 181 -4.03 1.15 12.31
N MET A 182 -3.42 0.03 11.93
CA MET A 182 -4.02 -1.30 11.86
C MET A 182 -3.04 -2.34 12.44
N PRO A 183 -2.82 -2.35 13.76
CA PRO A 183 -1.87 -3.26 14.38
C PRO A 183 -2.27 -4.73 14.19
N TYR A 184 -1.29 -5.62 14.02
CA TYR A 184 -1.46 -7.06 13.94
C TYR A 184 -0.42 -7.77 14.80
N GLY A 185 -0.84 -8.38 15.93
CA GLY A 185 0.08 -8.90 16.91
C GLY A 185 1.01 -7.81 17.45
N ASP A 186 2.31 -8.04 17.36
CA ASP A 186 3.38 -7.09 17.70
C ASP A 186 3.74 -6.12 16.54
N ARG A 187 3.12 -6.28 15.38
CA ARG A 187 3.34 -5.46 14.18
C ARG A 187 2.50 -4.19 14.23
N TYR A 188 3.14 -3.04 14.32
CA TYR A 188 2.46 -1.74 14.30
C TYR A 188 2.42 -1.17 12.88
N ILE A 189 1.34 -1.50 12.15
CA ILE A 189 1.11 -1.03 10.76
C ILE A 189 0.39 0.31 10.86
N TRP A 190 0.99 1.39 10.35
CA TRP A 190 0.48 2.75 10.51
C TRP A 190 0.85 3.68 9.36
N GLY A 191 0.36 4.93 9.40
CA GLY A 191 0.70 5.98 8.44
C GLY A 191 0.20 5.69 7.03
N ALA A 192 1.04 5.92 6.03
CA ALA A 192 0.69 5.74 4.61
C ALA A 192 0.25 4.30 4.30
N THR A 193 0.92 3.30 4.87
CA THR A 193 0.57 1.88 4.68
C THR A 193 -0.84 1.58 5.18
N ALA A 194 -1.16 1.99 6.41
CA ALA A 194 -2.52 1.83 6.95
C ALA A 194 -3.55 2.67 6.20
N GLY A 195 -3.18 3.86 5.70
CA GLY A 195 -4.02 4.68 4.86
C GLY A 195 -4.38 4.02 3.52
N MET A 196 -3.40 3.41 2.86
CA MET A 196 -3.62 2.63 1.63
C MET A 196 -4.43 1.36 1.87
N LEU A 197 -4.22 0.67 3.02
CA LEU A 197 -5.05 -0.46 3.45
C LEU A 197 -6.51 -0.04 3.72
N LYS A 198 -6.73 1.12 4.34
CA LYS A 198 -8.09 1.68 4.54
C LYS A 198 -8.76 1.96 3.20
N ASN A 199 -8.02 2.46 2.23
CA ASN A 199 -8.52 2.70 0.88
C ASN A 199 -8.87 1.39 0.16
N LEU A 200 -8.00 0.37 0.26
CA LEU A 200 -8.29 -0.96 -0.25
C LEU A 200 -9.56 -1.55 0.38
N HIS A 201 -9.69 -1.44 1.71
CA HIS A 201 -10.91 -1.85 2.42
C HIS A 201 -12.16 -1.17 1.83
N PHE A 202 -12.11 0.15 1.59
CA PHE A 202 -13.22 0.90 1.00
C PHE A 202 -13.59 0.34 -0.37
N VAL A 203 -12.62 0.16 -1.27
CA VAL A 203 -12.83 -0.42 -2.61
C VAL A 203 -13.42 -1.83 -2.53
N LEU A 204 -12.87 -2.67 -1.64
CA LEU A 204 -13.31 -4.04 -1.47
C LEU A 204 -14.68 -4.19 -0.77
N ASN A 205 -15.23 -3.14 -0.20
CA ASN A 205 -16.59 -3.11 0.35
C ASN A 205 -17.60 -2.33 -0.52
N GLY A 206 -17.25 -2.03 -1.78
CA GLY A 206 -18.14 -1.43 -2.78
C GLY A 206 -18.26 0.08 -2.67
N GLY A 207 -17.17 0.74 -2.25
CA GLY A 207 -17.05 2.18 -2.17
C GLY A 207 -16.62 2.88 -3.47
#